data_ce082ebce71e5d119d4ecf25e13970f0
#
_entry.id   ce082ebce71e5d119d4ecf25e13970f0
#
_cell.length_a   1.000
_cell.length_b   1.000
_cell.length_c   1.000
_cell.angle_alpha   90.00
_cell.angle_beta   90.00
_cell.angle_gamma   90.00
#
_symmetry.space_group_name_H-M   'P 1'
#
loop_
_entity.id
_entity.type
_entity.pdbx_description
1 polymer ?
#
loop_
_entity_poly.entity_id
_entity_poly.type
_entity_poly.pdbx_seq_one_letter_code
_entity_poly.pdbx_strand_id
1 'polypeptide(L)'
;VGSEMCIRDSGRTARLMSGYILDYYGYGFNGIGSLEEYFAYDPDEYYASLQMGLPALYYSGRENPPHPEIWINYFLRMMVLYSKKVYELSKESENDELDGSLSYLNAKEKEFLAFLLKKRLYEFTPIEVSKMLGVTNKTIINRCAKLVNNGLLIPIIVKTRIRSYRLSDFSKTNEKKILKKIS
;
A
#
# COMPACT_ATOMS: atom_id res chain seq x y z
N VAL A 1 0.58 -2.14 47.69
CA VAL A 1 1.66 -2.48 46.71
C VAL A 1 1.09 -3.18 45.46
N GLY A 2 -0.07 -3.88 45.55
CA GLY A 2 -0.66 -4.61 44.40
C GLY A 2 -1.45 -3.76 43.39
N SER A 3 -1.94 -2.58 43.79
CA SER A 3 -2.79 -1.75 42.93
C SER A 3 -2.02 -0.90 41.91
N GLU A 4 -0.81 -0.48 42.19
CA GLU A 4 -0.02 0.34 41.28
C GLU A 4 0.55 -0.45 40.08
N MET A 5 0.87 -1.72 40.25
CA MET A 5 1.33 -2.57 39.16
C MET A 5 0.23 -2.90 38.15
N CYS A 6 -1.02 -3.10 38.61
CA CYS A 6 -2.16 -3.29 37.70
C CYS A 6 -2.48 -2.05 36.87
N ILE A 7 -2.27 -0.86 37.37
CA ILE A 7 -2.55 0.41 36.66
C ILE A 7 -1.55 0.64 35.52
N ARG A 8 -0.28 0.32 35.71
CA ARG A 8 0.76 0.48 34.66
C ARG A 8 0.60 -0.48 33.50
N ASP A 9 0.16 -1.71 33.75
CA ASP A 9 0.03 -2.74 32.72
C ASP A 9 -1.30 -2.64 31.97
N SER A 10 -2.37 -2.08 32.58
CA SER A 10 -3.66 -1.91 31.95
C SER A 10 -3.63 -0.99 30.74
N GLY A 11 -2.84 0.10 30.78
CA GLY A 11 -2.67 1.01 29.63
C GLY A 11 -1.98 0.35 28.43
N ARG A 12 -0.94 -0.46 28.66
CA ARG A 12 -0.27 -1.24 27.60
C ARG A 12 -1.20 -2.29 27.00
N THR A 13 -1.89 -3.02 27.85
CA THR A 13 -2.88 -4.02 27.44
C THR A 13 -4.01 -3.37 26.64
N ALA A 14 -4.55 -2.24 27.08
CA ALA A 14 -5.60 -1.52 26.37
C ALA A 14 -5.16 -1.07 24.97
N ARG A 15 -3.94 -0.53 24.83
CA ARG A 15 -3.40 -0.15 23.50
C ARG A 15 -3.20 -1.36 22.59
N LEU A 16 -2.67 -2.47 23.14
CA LEU A 16 -2.51 -3.71 22.39
C LEU A 16 -3.85 -4.25 21.91
N MET A 17 -4.86 -4.27 22.77
CA MET A 17 -6.22 -4.68 22.41
C MET A 17 -6.86 -3.75 21.38
N SER A 18 -6.63 -2.46 21.47
CA SER A 18 -7.10 -1.49 20.47
C SER A 18 -6.48 -1.77 19.10
N GLY A 19 -5.17 -2.04 19.04
CA GLY A 19 -4.50 -2.45 17.81
C GLY A 19 -5.09 -3.73 17.23
N TYR A 20 -5.29 -4.76 18.06
CA TYR A 20 -5.91 -6.02 17.62
C TYR A 20 -7.33 -5.81 17.05
N ILE A 21 -8.14 -4.99 17.72
CA ILE A 21 -9.51 -4.68 17.24
C ILE A 21 -9.46 -3.94 15.91
N LEU A 22 -8.56 -2.97 15.76
CA LEU A 22 -8.38 -2.25 14.50
C LEU A 22 -7.98 -3.20 13.37
N ASP A 23 -7.02 -4.11 13.61
CA ASP A 23 -6.61 -5.12 12.64
C ASP A 23 -7.76 -6.05 12.25
N TYR A 24 -8.51 -6.52 13.24
CA TYR A 24 -9.65 -7.41 13.01
C TYR A 24 -10.73 -6.78 12.11
N TYR A 25 -10.98 -5.48 12.26
CA TYR A 25 -11.93 -4.74 11.43
C TYR A 25 -11.33 -4.11 10.16
N GLY A 26 -10.07 -4.41 9.84
CA GLY A 26 -9.41 -3.95 8.61
C GLY A 26 -8.85 -2.52 8.68
N TYR A 27 -8.72 -1.95 9.86
CA TYR A 27 -8.13 -0.62 10.08
C TYR A 27 -6.66 -0.65 10.54
N GLY A 28 -6.04 -1.82 10.60
CA GLY A 28 -4.65 -1.99 11.03
C GLY A 28 -3.64 -1.88 9.90
N PHE A 29 -4.10 -1.67 8.65
CA PHE A 29 -3.26 -1.43 7.46
C PHE A 29 -2.13 -2.45 7.28
N ASN A 30 -2.38 -3.73 7.61
CA ASN A 30 -1.41 -4.84 7.50
C ASN A 30 -0.08 -4.61 8.23
N GLY A 31 -0.10 -3.87 9.35
CA GLY A 31 1.08 -3.59 10.15
C GLY A 31 2.02 -2.54 9.56
N ILE A 32 1.58 -1.74 8.59
CA ILE A 32 2.36 -0.62 8.06
C ILE A 32 2.33 0.53 9.08
N GLY A 33 3.43 0.70 9.81
CA GLY A 33 3.53 1.68 10.89
C GLY A 33 2.78 1.25 12.17
N SER A 34 2.66 2.15 13.13
CA SER A 34 1.97 1.92 14.40
C SER A 34 1.22 3.16 14.84
N LEU A 35 -0.02 2.97 15.29
CA LEU A 35 -0.80 4.05 15.90
C LEU A 35 -0.16 4.56 17.21
N GLU A 36 0.63 3.71 17.89
CA GLU A 36 1.32 4.07 19.11
C GLU A 36 2.36 5.19 18.91
N GLU A 37 2.95 5.30 17.72
CA GLU A 37 3.89 6.39 17.40
C GLU A 37 3.21 7.76 17.54
N TYR A 38 1.93 7.85 17.16
CA TYR A 38 1.15 9.08 17.26
C TYR A 38 0.75 9.42 18.69
N PHE A 39 0.50 8.43 19.54
CA PHE A 39 0.27 8.64 20.96
C PHE A 39 1.54 9.06 21.71
N ALA A 40 2.71 8.62 21.24
CA ALA A 40 4.00 8.96 21.82
C ALA A 40 4.52 10.34 21.39
N TYR A 41 3.95 10.93 20.33
CA TYR A 41 4.39 12.24 19.82
C TYR A 41 4.10 13.38 20.80
N ASP A 42 2.93 13.36 21.46
CA ASP A 42 2.54 14.28 22.51
C ASP A 42 1.90 13.50 23.67
N PRO A 43 2.71 13.00 24.62
CA PRO A 43 2.20 12.24 25.75
C PRO A 43 1.27 13.06 26.66
N ASP A 44 1.50 14.36 26.77
CA ASP A 44 0.69 15.22 27.65
C ASP A 44 -0.73 15.36 27.06
N GLU A 45 -0.86 15.61 25.77
CA GLU A 45 -2.16 15.63 25.10
C GLU A 45 -2.85 14.27 25.16
N TYR A 46 -2.09 13.17 24.95
CA TYR A 46 -2.61 11.81 25.08
C TYR A 46 -3.21 11.57 26.47
N TYR A 47 -2.47 11.85 27.54
CA TYR A 47 -2.97 11.65 28.90
C TYR A 47 -4.11 12.62 29.25
N ALA A 48 -4.07 13.85 28.79
CA ALA A 48 -5.17 14.80 28.97
C ALA A 48 -6.45 14.32 28.30
N SER A 49 -6.35 13.76 27.09
CA SER A 49 -7.52 13.21 26.38
C SER A 49 -8.15 12.01 27.10
N LEU A 50 -7.32 11.16 27.74
CA LEU A 50 -7.81 10.03 28.56
C LEU A 50 -8.54 10.45 29.83
N GLN A 51 -8.35 11.69 30.30
CA GLN A 51 -9.09 12.21 31.44
C GLN A 51 -10.57 12.49 31.13
N MET A 52 -10.90 12.74 29.86
CA MET A 52 -12.29 12.98 29.42
C MET A 52 -13.03 14.00 30.29
N GLY A 53 -12.33 15.07 30.69
CA GLY A 53 -12.86 16.13 31.56
C GLY A 53 -12.75 15.86 33.06
N LEU A 54 -12.25 14.71 33.48
CA LEU A 54 -12.00 14.41 34.89
C LEU A 54 -10.69 15.07 35.35
N PRO A 55 -10.61 15.51 36.62
CA PRO A 55 -9.34 15.95 37.21
C PRO A 55 -8.27 14.87 37.19
N ALA A 56 -6.99 15.26 37.12
CA ALA A 56 -5.89 14.33 37.25
C ALA A 56 -6.00 13.54 38.57
N LEU A 57 -5.66 12.25 38.52
CA LEU A 57 -5.76 11.33 39.67
C LEU A 57 -7.18 11.00 40.16
N TYR A 58 -8.22 11.48 39.48
CA TYR A 58 -9.59 11.15 39.84
C TYR A 58 -10.07 9.88 39.13
N TYR A 59 -10.18 8.79 39.87
CA TYR A 59 -10.52 7.48 39.31
C TYR A 59 -12.01 7.12 39.35
N SER A 60 -12.78 7.75 40.27
CA SER A 60 -14.16 7.40 40.56
C SER A 60 -15.17 7.80 39.47
N GLY A 61 -14.85 8.41 38.41
CA GLY A 61 -15.77 8.81 37.34
C GLY A 61 -15.46 8.15 35.99
N ARG A 62 -14.50 7.23 35.94
CA ARG A 62 -14.03 6.64 34.66
C ARG A 62 -15.04 5.72 33.98
N GLU A 63 -15.95 5.13 34.72
CA GLU A 63 -17.05 4.33 34.17
C GLU A 63 -18.09 5.17 33.42
N ASN A 64 -18.23 6.44 33.81
CA ASN A 64 -19.15 7.39 33.16
C ASN A 64 -18.50 8.80 33.13
N PRO A 65 -17.51 9.02 32.26
CA PRO A 65 -16.78 10.28 32.17
C PRO A 65 -17.68 11.39 31.64
N PRO A 66 -17.50 12.66 32.10
CA PRO A 66 -18.37 13.77 31.72
C PRO A 66 -18.24 14.14 30.23
N HIS A 67 -17.06 13.95 29.63
CA HIS A 67 -16.74 14.39 28.26
C HIS A 67 -16.00 13.31 27.44
N PRO A 68 -16.65 12.15 27.15
CA PRO A 68 -16.00 11.06 26.38
C PRO A 68 -15.64 11.49 24.96
N GLU A 69 -16.28 12.52 24.40
CA GLU A 69 -15.99 13.09 23.10
C GLU A 69 -14.56 13.63 22.98
N ILE A 70 -13.93 14.03 24.09
CA ILE A 70 -12.53 14.50 24.10
C ILE A 70 -11.61 13.38 23.63
N TRP A 71 -11.76 12.18 24.21
CA TRP A 71 -10.97 11.00 23.81
C TRP A 71 -11.30 10.57 22.37
N ILE A 72 -12.57 10.51 22.02
CA ILE A 72 -13.02 10.09 20.69
C ILE A 72 -12.41 11.01 19.60
N ASN A 73 -12.50 12.32 19.80
CA ASN A 73 -11.94 13.29 18.85
C ASN A 73 -10.42 13.18 18.73
N TYR A 74 -9.73 13.02 19.86
CA TYR A 74 -8.29 12.79 19.86
C TYR A 74 -7.93 11.52 19.07
N PHE A 75 -8.58 10.39 19.39
CA PHE A 75 -8.34 9.11 18.74
C PHE A 75 -8.59 9.18 17.24
N LEU A 76 -9.71 9.74 16.79
CA LEU A 76 -10.02 9.90 15.37
C LEU A 76 -9.00 10.78 14.65
N ARG A 77 -8.49 11.83 15.29
CA ARG A 77 -7.42 12.66 14.74
C ARG A 77 -6.13 11.85 14.54
N MET A 78 -5.74 11.03 15.51
CA MET A 78 -4.58 10.15 15.38
C MET A 78 -4.77 9.12 14.26
N MET A 79 -5.96 8.54 14.13
CA MET A 79 -6.30 7.63 13.03
C MET A 79 -6.19 8.32 11.66
N VAL A 80 -6.61 9.57 11.53
CA VAL A 80 -6.45 10.33 10.28
C VAL A 80 -4.98 10.57 9.94
N LEU A 81 -4.15 10.92 10.91
CA LEU A 81 -2.72 11.11 10.71
C LEU A 81 -2.05 9.80 10.29
N TYR A 82 -2.35 8.71 10.99
CA TYR A 82 -1.85 7.38 10.70
C TYR A 82 -2.23 6.93 9.28
N SER A 83 -3.49 7.02 8.92
CA SER A 83 -3.97 6.62 7.59
C SER A 83 -3.35 7.45 6.46
N LYS A 84 -3.13 8.76 6.65
CA LYS A 84 -2.40 9.59 5.69
C LYS A 84 -0.97 9.11 5.49
N LYS A 85 -0.24 8.80 6.57
CA LYS A 85 1.13 8.31 6.49
C LYS A 85 1.21 6.96 5.78
N VAL A 86 0.31 6.03 6.10
CA VAL A 86 0.22 4.73 5.42
C VAL A 86 -0.05 4.91 3.91
N TYR A 87 -0.93 5.83 3.56
CA TYR A 87 -1.22 6.15 2.16
C TYR A 87 -0.01 6.73 1.41
N GLU A 88 0.76 7.60 2.06
CA GLU A 88 2.01 8.14 1.49
C GLU A 88 3.04 7.03 1.27
N LEU A 89 3.28 6.20 2.29
CA LEU A 89 4.21 5.07 2.19
C LEU A 89 3.81 4.07 1.12
N SER A 90 2.52 3.77 0.97
CA SER A 90 2.06 2.88 -0.10
C SER A 90 2.31 3.45 -1.49
N LYS A 91 2.16 4.77 -1.67
CA LYS A 91 2.48 5.43 -2.94
C LYS A 91 3.98 5.44 -3.25
N GLU A 92 4.81 5.65 -2.25
CA GLU A 92 6.27 5.58 -2.40
C GLU A 92 6.69 4.18 -2.84
N SER A 93 6.20 3.14 -2.16
CA SER A 93 6.47 1.73 -2.52
C SER A 93 6.04 1.39 -3.94
N GLU A 94 4.84 1.79 -4.37
CA GLU A 94 4.39 1.59 -5.76
C GLU A 94 5.30 2.28 -6.79
N ASN A 95 5.82 3.46 -6.47
CA ASN A 95 6.71 4.20 -7.37
C ASN A 95 8.07 3.52 -7.45
N ASP A 96 8.60 3.01 -6.35
CA ASP A 96 9.88 2.30 -6.28
C ASP A 96 9.82 0.98 -7.06
N GLU A 97 8.74 0.21 -6.91
CA GLU A 97 8.50 -1.01 -7.70
C GLU A 97 8.43 -0.71 -9.20
N LEU A 98 7.75 0.37 -9.58
CA LEU A 98 7.66 0.78 -10.98
C LEU A 98 9.01 1.20 -11.53
N ASP A 99 9.79 1.98 -10.78
CA ASP A 99 11.13 2.39 -11.18
C ASP A 99 12.08 1.20 -11.28
N GLY A 100 12.01 0.27 -10.34
CA GLY A 100 12.70 -1.01 -10.40
C GLY A 100 12.38 -1.78 -11.68
N SER A 101 11.11 -2.00 -11.97
CA SER A 101 10.66 -2.74 -13.15
C SER A 101 11.05 -2.08 -14.48
N LEU A 102 11.09 -0.75 -14.53
CA LEU A 102 11.46 0.00 -15.75
C LEU A 102 12.96 0.22 -15.90
N SER A 103 13.75 0.19 -14.84
CA SER A 103 15.20 0.45 -14.87
C SER A 103 15.97 -0.61 -15.65
N TYR A 104 15.50 -1.86 -15.62
CA TYR A 104 16.11 -3.00 -16.33
C TYR A 104 15.74 -3.06 -17.81
N LEU A 105 14.85 -2.19 -18.30
CA LEU A 105 14.45 -2.15 -19.69
C LEU A 105 15.31 -1.18 -20.50
N ASN A 106 15.76 -1.61 -21.67
CA ASN A 106 16.41 -0.73 -22.64
C ASN A 106 15.38 0.15 -23.41
N ALA A 107 15.86 1.15 -24.15
CA ALA A 107 15.00 2.09 -24.88
C ALA A 107 13.98 1.39 -25.80
N LYS A 108 14.42 0.34 -26.54
CA LYS A 108 13.54 -0.40 -27.47
C LYS A 108 12.46 -1.23 -26.75
N GLU A 109 12.74 -1.69 -25.55
CA GLU A 109 11.79 -2.42 -24.71
C GLU A 109 10.78 -1.47 -24.06
N LYS A 110 11.22 -0.28 -23.63
CA LYS A 110 10.36 0.79 -23.17
C LYS A 110 9.42 1.30 -24.26
N GLU A 111 9.95 1.55 -25.46
CA GLU A 111 9.10 1.89 -26.64
C GLU A 111 8.06 0.81 -26.93
N PHE A 112 8.47 -0.47 -26.84
CA PHE A 112 7.57 -1.59 -27.08
C PHE A 112 6.45 -1.65 -26.04
N LEU A 113 6.77 -1.47 -24.76
CA LEU A 113 5.78 -1.39 -23.70
C LEU A 113 4.83 -0.19 -23.90
N ALA A 114 5.38 0.98 -24.21
CA ALA A 114 4.59 2.17 -24.51
C ALA A 114 3.64 1.96 -25.71
N PHE A 115 4.10 1.27 -26.75
CA PHE A 115 3.27 0.91 -27.90
C PHE A 115 2.07 0.03 -27.48
N LEU A 116 2.32 -1.03 -26.68
CA LEU A 116 1.27 -1.92 -26.19
C LEU A 116 0.20 -1.15 -25.37
N LEU A 117 0.64 -0.27 -24.49
CA LEU A 117 -0.24 0.54 -23.64
C LEU A 117 -1.03 1.56 -24.47
N LYS A 118 -0.38 2.34 -25.33
CA LYS A 118 -1.04 3.33 -26.20
C LYS A 118 -2.09 2.70 -27.14
N LYS A 119 -1.84 1.48 -27.61
CA LYS A 119 -2.78 0.74 -28.46
C LYS A 119 -3.80 -0.07 -27.65
N ARG A 120 -3.71 -0.05 -26.30
CA ARG A 120 -4.57 -0.84 -25.41
C ARG A 120 -4.59 -2.33 -25.71
N LEU A 121 -3.45 -2.87 -26.14
CA LEU A 121 -3.28 -4.29 -26.44
C LEU A 121 -3.05 -5.05 -25.12
N TYR A 122 -4.12 -5.25 -24.37
CA TYR A 122 -4.06 -5.93 -23.07
C TYR A 122 -3.77 -7.43 -23.20
N GLU A 123 -4.17 -8.05 -24.31
CA GLU A 123 -3.79 -9.40 -24.70
C GLU A 123 -3.47 -9.43 -26.19
N PHE A 124 -2.39 -10.11 -26.58
CA PHE A 124 -1.92 -10.15 -27.96
C PHE A 124 -1.08 -11.39 -28.25
N THR A 125 -0.97 -11.76 -29.52
CA THR A 125 -0.03 -12.77 -29.99
C THR A 125 1.23 -12.10 -30.57
N PRO A 126 2.43 -12.74 -30.42
CA PRO A 126 3.65 -12.19 -31.01
C PRO A 126 3.56 -11.94 -32.52
N ILE A 127 2.78 -12.77 -33.24
CA ILE A 127 2.62 -12.65 -34.69
C ILE A 127 1.83 -11.39 -35.05
N GLU A 128 0.76 -11.08 -34.32
CA GLU A 128 -0.01 -9.86 -34.56
C GLU A 128 0.82 -8.60 -34.38
N VAL A 129 1.56 -8.53 -33.28
CA VAL A 129 2.37 -7.36 -32.97
C VAL A 129 3.59 -7.27 -33.90
N SER A 130 4.16 -8.38 -34.35
CA SER A 130 5.27 -8.38 -35.32
C SER A 130 4.84 -7.76 -36.66
N LYS A 131 3.62 -8.05 -37.11
CA LYS A 131 3.04 -7.46 -38.32
C LYS A 131 2.79 -5.95 -38.14
N MET A 132 2.29 -5.53 -36.97
CA MET A 132 2.01 -4.12 -36.69
C MET A 132 3.29 -3.27 -36.63
N LEU A 133 4.38 -3.83 -36.09
CA LEU A 133 5.65 -3.11 -35.93
C LEU A 133 6.66 -3.33 -37.07
N GLY A 134 6.36 -4.21 -38.02
CA GLY A 134 7.27 -4.53 -39.13
C GLY A 134 8.57 -5.20 -38.67
N VAL A 135 8.57 -5.90 -37.55
CA VAL A 135 9.76 -6.59 -36.98
C VAL A 135 9.53 -8.10 -36.95
N THR A 136 10.60 -8.87 -36.82
CA THR A 136 10.52 -10.33 -36.80
C THR A 136 9.80 -10.85 -35.55
N ASN A 137 9.07 -11.95 -35.68
CA ASN A 137 8.40 -12.59 -34.55
C ASN A 137 9.38 -12.96 -33.42
N LYS A 138 10.62 -13.39 -33.76
CA LYS A 138 11.68 -13.68 -32.78
C LYS A 138 12.04 -12.45 -31.95
N THR A 139 12.09 -11.27 -32.56
CA THR A 139 12.36 -10.01 -31.87
C THR A 139 11.27 -9.68 -30.86
N ILE A 140 10.00 -9.87 -31.23
CA ILE A 140 8.86 -9.66 -30.32
C ILE A 140 8.92 -10.63 -29.14
N ILE A 141 9.13 -11.93 -29.40
CA ILE A 141 9.25 -12.95 -28.34
C ILE A 141 10.35 -12.58 -27.34
N ASN A 142 11.53 -12.15 -27.82
CA ASN A 142 12.62 -11.73 -26.94
C ASN A 142 12.28 -10.50 -26.09
N ARG A 143 11.58 -9.52 -26.67
CA ARG A 143 11.08 -8.35 -25.91
C ARG A 143 10.04 -8.76 -24.88
N CYS A 144 9.09 -9.61 -25.27
CA CYS A 144 8.09 -10.15 -24.34
C CYS A 144 8.72 -10.90 -23.17
N ALA A 145 9.73 -11.75 -23.44
CA ALA A 145 10.43 -12.49 -22.38
C ALA A 145 11.05 -11.56 -21.33
N LYS A 146 11.65 -10.44 -21.75
CA LYS A 146 12.19 -9.45 -20.82
C LYS A 146 11.10 -8.73 -20.03
N LEU A 147 9.99 -8.37 -20.67
CA LEU A 147 8.85 -7.78 -19.96
C LEU A 147 8.20 -8.76 -18.98
N VAL A 148 8.18 -10.05 -19.29
CA VAL A 148 7.71 -11.11 -18.38
C VAL A 148 8.64 -11.21 -17.15
N ASN A 149 9.97 -11.23 -17.37
CA ASN A 149 10.94 -11.30 -16.28
C ASN A 149 10.86 -10.09 -15.33
N ASN A 150 10.41 -8.95 -15.82
CA ASN A 150 10.19 -7.73 -15.01
C ASN A 150 8.73 -7.59 -14.52
N GLY A 151 7.91 -8.64 -14.61
CA GLY A 151 6.53 -8.65 -14.09
C GLY A 151 5.53 -7.76 -14.84
N LEU A 152 5.90 -7.24 -16.02
CA LEU A 152 5.06 -6.32 -16.81
C LEU A 152 4.12 -7.06 -17.77
N LEU A 153 4.47 -8.29 -18.18
CA LEU A 153 3.64 -9.18 -18.98
C LEU A 153 3.48 -10.55 -18.32
N ILE A 154 2.37 -11.21 -18.62
CA ILE A 154 2.08 -12.57 -18.19
C ILE A 154 1.96 -13.44 -19.44
N PRO A 155 2.74 -14.53 -19.58
CA PRO A 155 2.60 -15.46 -20.70
C PRO A 155 1.37 -16.34 -20.52
N ILE A 156 0.59 -16.51 -21.57
CA ILE A 156 -0.53 -17.45 -21.61
C ILE A 156 -0.07 -18.72 -22.30
N ILE A 157 0.04 -19.78 -21.51
CA ILE A 157 0.53 -21.08 -21.95
C ILE A 157 -0.65 -21.98 -22.29
N VAL A 158 -0.64 -22.55 -23.50
CA VAL A 158 -1.62 -23.55 -23.93
C VAL A 158 -0.87 -24.85 -24.24
N LYS A 159 -1.19 -25.92 -23.51
CA LYS A 159 -0.44 -27.19 -23.46
C LYS A 159 0.98 -26.94 -22.95
N THR A 160 1.97 -26.88 -23.83
CA THR A 160 3.38 -26.67 -23.48
C THR A 160 4.02 -25.45 -24.16
N ARG A 161 3.21 -24.64 -24.87
CA ARG A 161 3.71 -23.51 -25.66
C ARG A 161 3.05 -22.22 -25.27
N ILE A 162 3.81 -21.13 -25.23
CA ILE A 162 3.27 -19.78 -25.08
C ILE A 162 2.49 -19.43 -26.33
N ARG A 163 1.19 -19.15 -26.19
CA ARG A 163 0.29 -18.80 -27.30
C ARG A 163 0.12 -17.29 -27.42
N SER A 164 -0.06 -16.60 -26.32
CA SER A 164 -0.26 -15.16 -26.26
C SER A 164 0.39 -14.59 -25.00
N TYR A 165 0.46 -13.28 -24.93
CA TYR A 165 0.90 -12.52 -23.76
C TYR A 165 -0.20 -11.57 -23.34
N ARG A 166 -0.32 -11.33 -22.03
CA ARG A 166 -1.25 -10.39 -21.44
C ARG A 166 -0.51 -9.39 -20.57
N LEU A 167 -0.91 -8.11 -20.61
CA LEU A 167 -0.40 -7.11 -19.67
C LEU A 167 -0.75 -7.52 -18.23
N SER A 168 0.22 -7.46 -17.34
CA SER A 168 -0.02 -7.72 -15.92
C SER A 168 -0.99 -6.68 -15.34
N ASP A 169 -1.65 -7.02 -14.25
CA ASP A 169 -2.57 -6.08 -13.58
C ASP A 169 -1.81 -4.88 -13.03
N PHE A 170 -0.56 -5.07 -12.59
CA PHE A 170 0.38 -4.01 -12.25
C PHE A 170 0.57 -3.01 -13.41
N SER A 171 0.84 -3.50 -14.62
CA SER A 171 1.03 -2.65 -15.81
C SER A 171 -0.24 -1.91 -16.21
N LYS A 172 -1.41 -2.53 -16.07
CA LYS A 172 -2.70 -1.89 -16.37
C LYS A 172 -3.03 -0.79 -15.36
N THR A 173 -2.86 -1.06 -14.07
CA THR A 173 -3.12 -0.10 -13.00
C THR A 173 -2.20 1.12 -13.10
N ASN A 174 -0.93 0.90 -13.47
CA ASN A 174 0.08 1.95 -13.59
C ASN A 174 0.27 2.51 -15.01
N GLU A 175 -0.65 2.25 -15.96
CA GLU A 175 -0.54 2.66 -17.37
C GLU A 175 -0.13 4.12 -17.55
N LYS A 176 -0.83 5.07 -16.89
CA LYS A 176 -0.55 6.50 -16.99
C LYS A 176 0.83 6.88 -16.43
N LYS A 177 1.23 6.24 -15.31
CA LYS A 177 2.55 6.47 -14.69
C LYS A 177 3.67 5.95 -15.60
N ILE A 178 3.51 4.76 -16.17
CA ILE A 178 4.45 4.12 -17.11
C ILE A 178 4.64 5.01 -18.34
N LEU A 179 3.56 5.43 -18.98
CA LEU A 179 3.61 6.27 -20.17
C LEU A 179 4.31 7.61 -19.91
N LYS A 180 4.08 8.23 -18.74
CA LYS A 180 4.76 9.47 -18.35
C LYS A 180 6.26 9.30 -18.14
N LYS A 181 6.70 8.14 -17.62
CA LYS A 181 8.14 7.86 -17.36
C LYS A 181 8.91 7.43 -18.61
N ILE A 182 8.23 6.89 -19.62
CA ILE A 182 8.84 6.42 -20.87
C ILE A 182 8.84 7.52 -21.95
N SER A 183 7.95 8.53 -21.84
CA SER A 183 7.88 9.66 -22.78
C SER A 183 8.98 10.65 -22.51
#